data_8630976d77046cc00c5ef72f8e9918c9
#
_entry.id   8630976d77046cc00c5ef72f8e9918c9
#
_cell.length_a   1.000
_cell.length_b   1.000
_cell.length_c   1.000
_cell.angle_alpha   90.00
_cell.angle_beta   90.00
_cell.angle_gamma   90.00
#
_symmetry.space_group_name_H-M   'P 1'
#
loop_
_entity.id
_entity.type
_entity.pdbx_description
1 polymer ?
#
loop_
_entity_poly.entity_id
_entity_poly.type
_entity_poly.pdbx_seq_one_letter_code
_entity_poly.pdbx_strand_id
1 'polypeptide(L)'
;SGLRFVNDQSNAEVLQHELIMRDVLTANRDKLIWATAQGKKYKVNDKNVPAPIKVISNVGGGSRSSNSGKEGTTTYLSPEESGKRFAVRDGFKVNLFADEKQFPQLINPVQMQVDSKGRLWAAAWPTYPMWEPLKEMNDALLILPDDNNDGKADRVIEFAKVHNPLGFEFWNGGVLVTSGP
;
A
#
# COMPACT_ATOMS: atom_id res chain seq x y z
N SER A 1 25.70 0.27 -4.96
CA SER A 1 25.04 0.36 -3.63
C SER A 1 25.99 0.79 -2.52
N GLY A 2 27.32 0.52 -2.64
CA GLY A 2 28.31 0.93 -1.64
C GLY A 2 28.47 2.44 -1.47
N LEU A 3 28.22 3.23 -2.51
CA LEU A 3 28.31 4.69 -2.48
C LEU A 3 27.26 5.36 -1.56
N ARG A 4 26.22 4.64 -1.17
CA ARG A 4 25.18 5.17 -0.27
C ARG A 4 25.63 5.40 1.17
N PHE A 5 26.79 4.89 1.52
CA PHE A 5 27.34 4.97 2.88
C PHE A 5 28.60 5.84 2.98
N VAL A 6 28.89 6.62 1.95
CA VAL A 6 30.02 7.56 1.95
C VAL A 6 29.60 8.84 2.64
N ASN A 7 30.40 9.28 3.62
CA ASN A 7 30.04 10.32 4.59
C ASN A 7 29.81 11.74 4.02
N ASP A 8 30.24 12.01 2.81
CA ASP A 8 30.10 13.32 2.16
C ASP A 8 28.86 13.45 1.27
N GLN A 9 28.00 12.43 1.27
CA GLN A 9 26.76 12.42 0.48
C GLN A 9 25.54 12.50 1.39
N SER A 10 24.63 13.40 1.09
CA SER A 10 23.40 13.60 1.87
C SER A 10 22.57 12.31 2.10
N ASN A 11 22.55 11.41 1.12
CA ASN A 11 21.87 10.13 1.26
C ASN A 11 22.55 9.19 2.26
N ALA A 12 23.89 9.24 2.36
CA ALA A 12 24.63 8.45 3.33
C ALA A 12 24.36 8.93 4.75
N GLU A 13 24.32 10.23 4.96
CA GLU A 13 24.04 10.84 6.26
C GLU A 13 22.65 10.42 6.77
N VAL A 14 21.63 10.52 5.93
CA VAL A 14 20.27 10.12 6.28
C VAL A 14 20.20 8.62 6.61
N LEU A 15 20.80 7.76 5.79
CA LEU A 15 20.80 6.31 6.01
C LEU A 15 21.55 5.91 7.27
N GLN A 16 22.69 6.53 7.56
CA GLN A 16 23.44 6.26 8.79
C GLN A 16 22.64 6.69 10.02
N HIS A 17 21.98 7.82 9.96
CA HIS A 17 21.11 8.27 11.05
C HIS A 17 19.92 7.34 11.27
N GLU A 18 19.28 6.86 10.20
CA GLU A 18 18.21 5.88 10.30
C GLU A 18 18.68 4.55 10.89
N LEU A 19 19.88 4.09 10.58
CA LEU A 19 20.47 2.91 11.20
C LEU A 19 20.60 3.07 12.71
N ILE A 20 21.14 4.22 13.15
CA ILE A 20 21.25 4.54 14.59
C ILE A 20 19.87 4.54 15.26
N MET A 21 18.87 5.15 14.63
CA MET A 21 17.49 5.14 15.13
C MET A 21 16.95 3.72 15.28
N ARG A 22 17.18 2.86 14.29
CA ARG A 22 16.73 1.46 14.29
C ARG A 22 17.43 0.65 15.36
N ASP A 23 18.73 0.85 15.58
CA ASP A 23 19.48 0.19 16.66
C ASP A 23 18.88 0.53 18.03
N VAL A 24 18.59 1.80 18.28
CA VAL A 24 17.94 2.23 19.53
C VAL A 24 16.55 1.63 19.67
N LEU A 25 15.76 1.63 18.59
CA LEU A 25 14.43 1.00 18.58
C LEU A 25 14.52 -0.50 18.87
N THR A 26 15.46 -1.20 18.26
CA THR A 26 15.68 -2.63 18.49
C THR A 26 16.05 -2.88 19.94
N ALA A 27 17.02 -2.15 20.47
CA ALA A 27 17.43 -2.28 21.88
C ALA A 27 16.26 -2.03 22.87
N ASN A 28 15.34 -1.13 22.54
CA ASN A 28 14.15 -0.90 23.35
C ASN A 28 13.16 -2.08 23.27
N ARG A 29 13.02 -2.74 22.11
CA ARG A 29 12.16 -3.93 21.95
C ARG A 29 12.79 -5.16 22.60
N ASP A 30 14.09 -5.29 22.58
CA ASP A 30 14.80 -6.37 23.29
C ASP A 30 14.48 -6.38 24.78
N LYS A 31 14.39 -5.21 25.41
CA LYS A 31 13.96 -5.10 26.81
C LYS A 31 12.56 -5.64 27.04
N LEU A 32 11.64 -5.41 26.11
CA LEU A 32 10.29 -5.99 26.17
C LEU A 32 10.35 -7.52 26.02
N ILE A 33 11.11 -8.02 25.05
CA ILE A 33 11.27 -9.46 24.81
C ILE A 33 11.81 -10.15 26.06
N TRP A 34 12.88 -9.63 26.65
CA TRP A 34 13.49 -10.18 27.86
C TRP A 34 12.54 -10.12 29.08
N ALA A 35 11.84 -9.00 29.26
CA ALA A 35 10.88 -8.90 30.34
C ALA A 35 9.73 -9.92 30.17
N THR A 36 9.23 -10.09 28.95
CA THR A 36 8.18 -11.05 28.61
C THR A 36 8.65 -12.48 28.85
N ALA A 37 9.86 -12.82 28.43
CA ALA A 37 10.47 -14.13 28.67
C ALA A 37 10.61 -14.46 30.17
N GLN A 38 10.73 -13.42 31.01
CA GLN A 38 10.78 -13.57 32.47
C GLN A 38 9.40 -13.45 33.15
N GLY A 39 8.31 -13.40 32.39
CA GLY A 39 6.95 -13.21 32.91
C GLY A 39 6.69 -11.83 33.50
N LYS A 40 7.52 -10.83 33.20
CA LYS A 40 7.40 -9.46 33.70
C LYS A 40 6.66 -8.58 32.70
N LYS A 41 5.85 -7.65 33.21
CA LYS A 41 5.25 -6.59 32.40
C LYS A 41 6.28 -5.50 32.13
N TYR A 42 6.40 -5.08 30.87
CA TYR A 42 7.27 -3.99 30.47
C TYR A 42 6.57 -3.10 29.45
N LYS A 43 6.72 -1.79 29.61
CA LYS A 43 6.22 -0.79 28.64
C LYS A 43 7.40 -0.20 27.89
N VAL A 44 7.41 -0.36 26.58
CA VAL A 44 8.45 0.23 25.73
C VAL A 44 8.49 1.74 25.89
N ASN A 45 9.69 2.28 25.98
CA ASN A 45 9.94 3.73 26.06
C ASN A 45 10.91 4.11 24.96
N ASP A 46 10.44 4.87 23.97
CA ASP A 46 11.22 5.31 22.79
C ASP A 46 11.67 6.77 22.90
N LYS A 47 11.61 7.39 24.07
CA LYS A 47 12.05 8.79 24.27
C LYS A 47 13.53 9.01 23.98
N ASN A 48 14.33 7.95 23.98
CA ASN A 48 15.74 7.96 23.68
C ASN A 48 16.07 7.78 22.18
N VAL A 49 15.05 7.60 21.34
CA VAL A 49 15.24 7.47 19.88
C VAL A 49 15.56 8.84 19.31
N PRO A 50 16.68 8.99 18.57
CA PRO A 50 17.02 10.26 17.92
C PRO A 50 15.91 10.73 16.98
N ALA A 51 15.73 12.04 16.89
CA ALA A 51 14.77 12.59 15.93
C ALA A 51 15.23 12.33 14.48
N PRO A 52 14.33 12.05 13.54
CA PRO A 52 14.69 11.80 12.15
C PRO A 52 15.29 13.07 11.51
N ILE A 53 16.25 12.88 10.60
CA ILE A 53 16.73 13.98 9.76
C ILE A 53 15.60 14.44 8.85
N LYS A 54 15.38 15.74 8.82
CA LYS A 54 14.35 16.33 7.95
C LYS A 54 14.82 16.27 6.51
N VAL A 55 14.19 15.42 5.71
CA VAL A 55 14.47 15.30 4.28
C VAL A 55 13.55 16.24 3.50
N ILE A 56 14.14 17.12 2.71
CA ILE A 56 13.40 18.00 1.79
C ILE A 56 13.46 17.37 0.41
N SER A 57 12.31 17.08 -0.17
CA SER A 57 12.25 16.60 -1.54
C SER A 57 12.41 17.76 -2.52
N ASN A 58 13.24 17.58 -3.56
CA ASN A 58 13.34 18.50 -4.68
C ASN A 58 12.25 18.28 -5.75
N VAL A 59 11.41 17.27 -5.58
CA VAL A 59 10.27 17.00 -6.45
C VAL A 59 9.03 17.61 -5.80
N GLY A 60 8.71 18.83 -6.20
CA GLY A 60 7.46 19.54 -5.90
C GLY A 60 6.83 19.26 -4.54
N GLY A 61 7.31 19.93 -3.54
CA GLY A 61 6.59 20.17 -2.30
C GLY A 61 6.26 18.97 -1.43
N GLY A 62 6.86 18.88 -0.32
CA GLY A 62 6.30 18.22 0.83
C GLY A 62 7.10 17.07 1.38
N SER A 63 7.55 17.34 2.58
CA SER A 63 7.93 16.29 3.53
C SER A 63 6.86 15.21 3.56
N ARG A 64 7.24 13.95 3.43
CA ARG A 64 6.39 12.79 3.77
C ARG A 64 6.15 12.72 5.29
N SER A 65 5.71 13.80 5.88
CA SER A 65 5.19 13.78 7.24
C SER A 65 3.71 13.49 7.13
N SER A 66 3.28 12.40 7.68
CA SER A 66 1.89 11.92 7.75
C SER A 66 0.90 12.91 8.38
N ASN A 67 1.32 14.12 8.73
CA ASN A 67 0.49 15.13 9.40
C ASN A 67 0.56 16.52 8.78
N SER A 68 1.19 16.74 7.65
CA SER A 68 1.22 18.06 7.03
C SER A 68 0.18 18.20 5.92
N GLY A 69 -1.04 18.42 6.30
CA GLY A 69 -2.13 18.73 5.37
C GLY A 69 -2.04 20.10 4.75
N LYS A 70 -0.84 20.66 4.43
CA LYS A 70 -0.83 22.04 3.94
C LYS A 70 0.14 22.45 2.86
N GLU A 71 1.16 21.71 2.46
CA GLU A 71 1.98 22.12 1.31
C GLU A 71 2.52 20.94 0.55
N GLY A 72 2.28 20.89 -0.76
CA GLY A 72 2.75 19.87 -1.67
C GLY A 72 1.98 18.56 -1.61
N THR A 73 0.78 18.57 -1.08
CA THR A 73 -0.14 17.45 -1.18
C THR A 73 -0.69 17.37 -2.58
N THR A 74 -0.51 16.23 -3.21
CA THR A 74 -1.35 15.84 -4.32
C THR A 74 -2.79 15.93 -3.84
N THR A 75 -3.58 16.84 -4.38
CA THR A 75 -5.01 16.86 -4.10
C THR A 75 -5.57 15.58 -4.69
N TYR A 76 -6.03 14.66 -3.85
CA TYR A 76 -6.74 13.49 -4.32
C TYR A 76 -8.03 13.92 -4.96
N LEU A 77 -8.16 13.64 -6.23
CA LEU A 77 -9.40 13.88 -6.96
C LEU A 77 -10.40 12.79 -6.62
N SER A 78 -11.68 13.14 -6.61
CA SER A 78 -12.70 12.11 -6.62
C SER A 78 -12.57 11.25 -7.88
N PRO A 79 -13.04 9.97 -7.84
CA PRO A 79 -13.03 9.11 -9.03
C PRO A 79 -13.69 9.77 -10.24
N GLU A 80 -14.78 10.50 -10.05
CA GLU A 80 -15.51 11.21 -11.09
C GLU A 80 -14.70 12.40 -11.67
N GLU A 81 -14.01 13.15 -10.81
CA GLU A 81 -13.13 14.25 -11.23
C GLU A 81 -11.89 13.73 -11.94
N SER A 82 -11.35 12.61 -11.46
CA SER A 82 -10.24 11.93 -12.12
C SER A 82 -10.62 11.48 -13.52
N GLY A 83 -11.80 10.88 -13.68
CA GLY A 83 -12.33 10.44 -14.97
C GLY A 83 -12.43 11.56 -16.00
N LYS A 84 -12.78 12.78 -15.59
CA LYS A 84 -12.87 13.96 -16.47
C LYS A 84 -11.53 14.48 -17.00
N ARG A 85 -10.42 14.06 -16.37
CA ARG A 85 -9.06 14.49 -16.75
C ARG A 85 -8.37 13.59 -17.77
N PHE A 86 -8.99 12.47 -18.13
CA PHE A 86 -8.44 11.61 -19.18
C PHE A 86 -8.59 12.26 -20.54
N ALA A 87 -7.48 12.37 -21.28
CA ALA A 87 -7.53 12.68 -22.70
C ALA A 87 -7.88 11.40 -23.45
N VAL A 88 -9.07 11.37 -24.03
CA VAL A 88 -9.62 10.19 -24.71
C VAL A 88 -9.66 10.46 -26.21
N ARG A 89 -9.25 9.46 -27.00
CA ARG A 89 -9.34 9.54 -28.47
C ARG A 89 -10.81 9.60 -28.90
N ASP A 90 -11.06 10.29 -30.01
CA ASP A 90 -12.39 10.36 -30.62
C ASP A 90 -12.99 8.97 -30.84
N GLY A 91 -14.25 8.82 -30.46
CA GLY A 91 -14.97 7.55 -30.51
C GLY A 91 -14.82 6.65 -29.28
N PHE A 92 -13.96 7.03 -28.34
CA PHE A 92 -13.82 6.30 -27.05
C PHE A 92 -14.42 7.10 -25.91
N LYS A 93 -14.81 6.39 -24.86
CA LYS A 93 -15.41 6.94 -23.65
C LYS A 93 -14.78 6.27 -22.42
N VAL A 94 -14.45 7.06 -21.41
CA VAL A 94 -14.05 6.55 -20.08
C VAL A 94 -15.24 6.66 -19.14
N ASN A 95 -15.53 5.62 -18.41
CA ASN A 95 -16.51 5.60 -17.33
C ASN A 95 -15.88 5.04 -16.06
N LEU A 96 -16.40 5.45 -14.92
CA LEU A 96 -16.02 4.87 -13.63
C LEU A 96 -16.72 3.50 -13.49
N PHE A 97 -15.94 2.42 -13.47
CA PHE A 97 -16.44 1.08 -13.34
C PHE A 97 -16.67 0.67 -11.88
N ALA A 98 -15.72 0.98 -11.01
CA ALA A 98 -15.77 0.68 -9.58
C ALA A 98 -14.82 1.60 -8.80
N ASP A 99 -15.13 1.87 -7.56
CA ASP A 99 -14.25 2.59 -6.63
C ASP A 99 -14.36 2.03 -5.19
N GLU A 100 -13.46 2.46 -4.33
CA GLU A 100 -13.41 2.04 -2.93
C GLU A 100 -14.53 2.62 -2.06
N LYS A 101 -15.27 3.63 -2.52
CA LYS A 101 -16.45 4.14 -1.80
C LYS A 101 -17.62 3.19 -1.95
N GLN A 102 -17.78 2.65 -3.15
CA GLN A 102 -18.79 1.65 -3.45
C GLN A 102 -18.39 0.27 -2.90
N PHE A 103 -17.12 -0.11 -3.10
CA PHE A 103 -16.56 -1.39 -2.68
C PHE A 103 -15.34 -1.19 -1.77
N PRO A 104 -15.53 -1.07 -0.45
CA PRO A 104 -14.44 -0.83 0.50
C PRO A 104 -13.32 -1.89 0.48
N GLN A 105 -13.56 -3.07 -0.12
CA GLN A 105 -12.56 -4.11 -0.29
C GLN A 105 -11.57 -3.80 -1.42
N LEU A 106 -11.93 -2.91 -2.36
CA LEU A 106 -11.13 -2.56 -3.54
C LEU A 106 -10.08 -1.51 -3.17
N ILE A 107 -9.22 -1.83 -2.22
CA ILE A 107 -8.13 -0.97 -1.75
C ILE A 107 -6.82 -1.41 -2.36
N ASN A 108 -6.01 -0.44 -2.82
CA ASN A 108 -4.70 -0.68 -3.41
C ASN A 108 -4.68 -1.81 -4.45
N PRO A 109 -5.50 -1.77 -5.51
CA PRO A 109 -5.49 -2.81 -6.53
C PRO A 109 -4.13 -2.80 -7.25
N VAL A 110 -3.43 -3.93 -7.23
CA VAL A 110 -2.08 -4.07 -7.82
C VAL A 110 -2.12 -4.65 -9.22
N GLN A 111 -3.15 -5.44 -9.53
CA GLN A 111 -3.39 -5.97 -10.87
C GLN A 111 -4.88 -6.13 -11.10
N MET A 112 -5.28 -5.98 -12.37
CA MET A 112 -6.64 -6.22 -12.82
C MET A 112 -6.62 -6.99 -14.14
N GLN A 113 -7.60 -7.88 -14.32
CA GLN A 113 -7.76 -8.66 -15.54
C GLN A 113 -9.23 -8.99 -15.75
N VAL A 114 -9.65 -9.12 -17.00
CA VAL A 114 -11.04 -9.52 -17.34
C VAL A 114 -11.06 -11.00 -17.70
N ASP A 115 -11.96 -11.75 -17.10
CA ASP A 115 -12.12 -13.16 -17.40
C ASP A 115 -12.96 -13.42 -18.68
N SER A 116 -13.05 -14.68 -19.08
CA SER A 116 -13.80 -15.09 -20.28
C SER A 116 -15.32 -14.84 -20.19
N LYS A 117 -15.83 -14.49 -19.01
CA LYS A 117 -17.23 -14.11 -18.78
C LYS A 117 -17.44 -12.60 -18.74
N GLY A 118 -16.39 -11.81 -19.02
CA GLY A 118 -16.44 -10.36 -18.99
C GLY A 118 -16.38 -9.73 -17.58
N ARG A 119 -16.11 -10.51 -16.52
CA ARG A 119 -16.04 -10.01 -15.15
C ARG A 119 -14.64 -9.46 -14.87
N LEU A 120 -14.56 -8.29 -14.25
CA LEU A 120 -13.31 -7.73 -13.79
C LEU A 120 -12.82 -8.48 -12.54
N TRP A 121 -11.56 -8.87 -12.55
CA TRP A 121 -10.85 -9.39 -11.41
C TRP A 121 -9.81 -8.38 -10.95
N ALA A 122 -9.63 -8.25 -9.64
CA ALA A 122 -8.67 -7.36 -9.04
C ALA A 122 -7.93 -8.06 -7.88
N ALA A 123 -6.62 -7.93 -7.86
CA ALA A 123 -5.82 -8.26 -6.68
C ALA A 123 -5.78 -7.03 -5.78
N ALA A 124 -6.49 -7.06 -4.66
CA ALA A 124 -6.57 -5.98 -3.69
C ALA A 124 -5.57 -6.21 -2.54
N TRP A 125 -4.82 -5.16 -2.19
CA TRP A 125 -3.76 -5.24 -1.19
C TRP A 125 -3.93 -4.20 -0.07
N PRO A 126 -4.96 -4.32 0.78
CA PRO A 126 -5.21 -3.42 1.92
C PRO A 126 -4.04 -3.30 2.90
N THR A 127 -3.21 -4.33 3.04
CA THR A 127 -2.05 -4.33 3.94
C THR A 127 -0.83 -3.60 3.37
N TYR A 128 -0.90 -3.12 2.12
CA TYR A 128 0.19 -2.33 1.52
C TYR A 128 0.41 -0.99 2.27
N PRO A 129 1.64 -0.49 2.47
CA PRO A 129 2.92 -1.07 2.03
C PRO A 129 3.51 -2.10 2.99
N MET A 130 2.99 -2.23 4.18
CA MET A 130 3.48 -3.16 5.20
C MET A 130 2.32 -3.69 6.03
N TRP A 131 2.25 -5.02 6.11
CA TRP A 131 1.34 -5.66 7.03
C TRP A 131 1.75 -5.40 8.49
N GLU A 132 0.82 -4.95 9.29
CA GLU A 132 0.98 -4.82 10.74
C GLU A 132 0.53 -6.13 11.42
N PRO A 133 1.41 -6.82 12.18
CA PRO A 133 1.12 -8.17 12.69
C PRO A 133 -0.13 -8.31 13.56
N LEU A 134 -0.68 -7.22 14.07
CA LEU A 134 -1.90 -7.22 14.87
C LEU A 134 -3.15 -6.79 14.09
N LYS A 135 -3.01 -6.46 12.82
CA LYS A 135 -4.13 -6.14 11.94
C LYS A 135 -4.60 -7.37 11.19
N GLU A 136 -5.89 -7.39 10.92
CA GLU A 136 -6.49 -8.43 10.11
C GLU A 136 -5.91 -8.38 8.68
N MET A 137 -5.59 -9.54 8.16
CA MET A 137 -5.15 -9.70 6.78
C MET A 137 -6.36 -9.76 5.85
N ASN A 138 -6.59 -8.65 5.15
CA ASN A 138 -7.73 -8.48 4.24
C ASN A 138 -7.35 -8.50 2.77
N ASP A 139 -6.11 -8.90 2.45
CA ASP A 139 -5.64 -9.00 1.06
C ASP A 139 -6.40 -10.13 0.36
N ALA A 140 -6.86 -9.86 -0.85
CA ALA A 140 -7.74 -10.80 -1.55
C ALA A 140 -7.70 -10.65 -3.07
N LEU A 141 -8.08 -11.72 -3.75
CA LEU A 141 -8.57 -11.64 -5.13
C LEU A 141 -10.07 -11.35 -5.09
N LEU A 142 -10.46 -10.31 -5.79
CA LEU A 142 -11.85 -9.85 -5.91
C LEU A 142 -12.35 -10.06 -7.33
N ILE A 143 -13.65 -10.34 -7.46
CA ILE A 143 -14.37 -10.36 -8.73
C ILE A 143 -15.45 -9.28 -8.66
N LEU A 144 -15.48 -8.44 -9.68
CA LEU A 144 -16.46 -7.36 -9.82
C LEU A 144 -17.28 -7.59 -11.09
N PRO A 145 -18.45 -8.26 -10.98
CA PRO A 145 -19.34 -8.43 -12.11
C PRO A 145 -20.09 -7.14 -12.46
N ASP A 146 -20.38 -6.99 -13.75
CA ASP A 146 -21.36 -6.07 -14.31
C ASP A 146 -22.50 -6.94 -14.83
N ASP A 147 -23.49 -7.20 -13.98
CA ASP A 147 -24.55 -8.18 -14.26
C ASP A 147 -25.60 -7.62 -15.27
N ASN A 148 -25.68 -6.30 -15.37
CA ASN A 148 -26.64 -5.59 -16.22
C ASN A 148 -26.01 -4.98 -17.50
N ASN A 149 -24.69 -5.08 -17.64
CA ASN A 149 -23.88 -4.54 -18.76
C ASN A 149 -24.03 -3.01 -18.95
N ASP A 150 -24.10 -2.27 -17.84
CA ASP A 150 -24.14 -0.79 -17.89
C ASP A 150 -22.74 -0.15 -17.80
N GLY A 151 -21.71 -0.94 -17.69
CA GLY A 151 -20.31 -0.51 -17.57
C GLY A 151 -19.91 -0.14 -16.14
N LYS A 152 -20.65 -0.64 -15.14
CA LYS A 152 -20.34 -0.48 -13.73
C LYS A 152 -20.43 -1.82 -13.02
N ALA A 153 -19.62 -1.98 -11.99
CA ALA A 153 -19.73 -3.15 -11.14
C ALA A 153 -20.99 -3.09 -10.27
N ASP A 154 -21.79 -4.15 -10.26
CA ASP A 154 -22.99 -4.25 -9.42
C ASP A 154 -22.68 -4.73 -8.00
N ARG A 155 -21.63 -5.53 -7.86
CA ARG A 155 -21.24 -6.17 -6.60
C ARG A 155 -19.78 -6.56 -6.59
N VAL A 156 -19.27 -6.90 -5.41
CA VAL A 156 -17.94 -7.47 -5.23
C VAL A 156 -18.06 -8.87 -4.63
N ILE A 157 -17.26 -9.79 -5.14
CA ILE A 157 -17.15 -11.16 -4.64
C ILE A 157 -15.69 -11.35 -4.20
N GLU A 158 -15.47 -11.69 -2.94
CA GLU A 158 -14.18 -12.18 -2.49
C GLU A 158 -13.99 -13.62 -3.00
N PHE A 159 -13.09 -13.78 -3.97
CA PHE A 159 -12.81 -15.09 -4.54
C PHE A 159 -11.89 -15.90 -3.65
N ALA A 160 -10.81 -15.29 -3.15
CA ALA A 160 -9.85 -15.93 -2.26
C ALA A 160 -9.09 -14.89 -1.46
N LYS A 161 -8.81 -15.19 -0.19
CA LYS A 161 -7.83 -14.45 0.61
C LYS A 161 -6.43 -14.89 0.21
N VAL A 162 -5.60 -13.94 -0.19
CA VAL A 162 -4.21 -14.17 -0.61
C VAL A 162 -3.35 -13.06 -0.02
N HIS A 163 -2.41 -13.41 0.81
CA HIS A 163 -1.49 -12.44 1.41
C HIS A 163 -0.53 -11.85 0.37
N ASN A 164 -0.35 -10.53 0.38
CA ASN A 164 0.54 -9.82 -0.54
C ASN A 164 0.39 -10.26 -2.00
N PRO A 165 -0.80 -10.17 -2.62
CA PRO A 165 -1.01 -10.60 -3.99
C PRO A 165 -0.28 -9.64 -4.93
N LEU A 166 0.83 -10.07 -5.52
CA LEU A 166 1.63 -9.26 -6.44
C LEU A 166 1.09 -9.26 -7.86
N GLY A 167 0.41 -10.34 -8.22
CA GLY A 167 -0.19 -10.50 -9.53
C GLY A 167 -0.84 -11.86 -9.69
N PHE A 168 -1.65 -12.02 -10.74
CA PHE A 168 -2.33 -13.28 -11.04
C PHE A 168 -2.50 -13.49 -12.54
N GLU A 169 -2.70 -14.75 -12.92
CA GLU A 169 -2.97 -15.16 -14.30
C GLU A 169 -4.01 -16.29 -14.31
N PHE A 170 -4.91 -16.29 -15.29
CA PHE A 170 -5.83 -17.39 -15.51
C PHE A 170 -5.13 -18.55 -16.18
N TRP A 171 -5.24 -19.74 -15.60
CA TRP A 171 -4.64 -20.94 -16.15
C TRP A 171 -5.48 -22.17 -15.89
N ASN A 172 -5.73 -22.93 -16.94
CA ASN A 172 -6.36 -24.26 -16.87
C ASN A 172 -7.63 -24.34 -15.98
N GLY A 173 -8.50 -23.35 -16.08
CA GLY A 173 -9.73 -23.24 -15.28
C GLY A 173 -9.57 -22.77 -13.85
N GLY A 174 -8.35 -22.36 -13.46
CA GLY A 174 -8.00 -21.78 -12.17
C GLY A 174 -7.30 -20.46 -12.29
N VAL A 175 -6.69 -20.02 -11.18
CA VAL A 175 -5.90 -18.79 -11.08
C VAL A 175 -4.55 -19.12 -10.45
N LEU A 176 -3.48 -18.73 -11.12
CA LEU A 176 -2.14 -18.71 -10.55
C LEU A 176 -1.90 -17.33 -9.94
N VAL A 177 -1.48 -17.28 -8.69
CA VAL A 177 -1.24 -16.02 -7.96
C VAL A 177 0.19 -16.00 -7.46
N THR A 178 0.88 -14.87 -7.69
CA THR A 178 2.15 -14.61 -7.03
C THR A 178 1.87 -13.89 -5.71
N SER A 179 2.37 -14.45 -4.63
CA SER A 179 2.25 -13.90 -3.28
C SER A 179 3.63 -13.50 -2.78
N GLY A 180 3.76 -12.32 -2.23
CA GLY A 180 5.00 -11.86 -1.60
C GLY A 180 5.23 -12.51 -0.23
N PRO A 181 6.46 -12.44 0.32
CA PRO A 181 6.79 -12.88 1.65
C PRO A 181 6.17 -12.01 2.74
#